data_ffefdf2ddbe0a36dcd1416ac22c3c5a9
#
_entry.id   ffefdf2ddbe0a36dcd1416ac22c3c5a9
#
_cell.length_a   1.000
_cell.length_b   1.000
_cell.length_c   1.000
_cell.angle_alpha   90.00
_cell.angle_beta   90.00
_cell.angle_gamma   90.00
#
_symmetry.space_group_name_H-M   'P 1'
#
loop_
_entity.id
_entity.type
_entity.pdbx_description
1 polymer ?
#
loop_
_entity_poly.entity_id
_entity_poly.type
_entity_poly.pdbx_seq_one_letter_code
_entity_poly.pdbx_strand_id
1 'polypeptide(L)'
;SSNQILGLPRITPEQGLSAVAWSPKYPTDRIEWIRLKFDKKIFVKQILINENLNPGAIVKVILYDSLNQGKLVYSNNIVNSKSQVGKLSKIDVENVDFSSNELKIEVNIIDYLDQYQIEAVGIADYISDYQVKINYFDDSLKYNIERLGESINSKFRELSPIISQDGKYLVF
;
A
#
# COMPACT_ATOMS: atom_id res chain seq x y z
N SER A 1 -3.98 -9.37 -3.98
CA SER A 1 -2.98 -10.17 -3.25
C SER A 1 -2.29 -9.31 -2.20
N SER A 2 -1.95 -9.89 -1.03
CA SER A 2 -1.20 -9.19 0.03
C SER A 2 0.17 -8.69 -0.42
N ASN A 3 0.80 -9.37 -1.37
CA ASN A 3 2.11 -8.99 -1.90
C ASN A 3 2.08 -7.68 -2.72
N GLN A 4 0.92 -7.22 -3.15
CA GLN A 4 0.80 -5.99 -3.94
C GLN A 4 1.17 -4.74 -3.14
N ILE A 5 0.95 -4.76 -1.83
CA ILE A 5 1.12 -3.61 -0.94
C ILE A 5 2.35 -3.71 -0.03
N LEU A 6 3.20 -4.71 -0.27
CA LEU A 6 4.52 -4.81 0.34
C LEU A 6 5.55 -4.12 -0.54
N GLY A 7 6.38 -3.27 0.06
CA GLY A 7 7.43 -2.53 -0.62
C GLY A 7 7.22 -1.02 -0.58
N LEU A 8 7.99 -0.30 -1.38
CA LEU A 8 7.89 1.15 -1.44
C LEU A 8 6.60 1.58 -2.15
N PRO A 9 5.97 2.67 -1.70
CA PRO A 9 4.82 3.26 -2.39
C PRO A 9 5.16 3.63 -3.83
N ARG A 10 4.23 3.39 -4.74
CA ARG A 10 4.35 3.72 -6.18
C ARG A 10 3.62 5.00 -6.54
N ILE A 11 2.69 5.40 -5.71
CA ILE A 11 1.95 6.66 -5.84
C ILE A 11 1.90 7.38 -4.50
N THR A 12 1.79 8.71 -4.54
CA THR A 12 1.47 9.48 -3.33
C THR A 12 0.03 9.22 -2.92
N PRO A 13 -0.32 9.41 -1.64
CA PRO A 13 -1.70 9.20 -1.20
C PRO A 13 -2.71 10.01 -2.03
N GLU A 14 -2.35 11.22 -2.42
CA GLU A 14 -3.22 12.20 -3.09
C GLU A 14 -3.53 11.83 -4.55
N GLN A 15 -2.79 10.89 -5.14
CA GLN A 15 -3.01 10.48 -6.54
C GLN A 15 -4.28 9.65 -6.75
N GLY A 16 -4.88 9.14 -5.66
CA GLY A 16 -6.18 8.48 -5.72
C GLY A 16 -6.12 7.05 -6.27
N LEU A 17 -7.01 6.72 -7.20
CA LEU A 17 -7.19 5.36 -7.70
C LEU A 17 -5.91 4.75 -8.30
N SER A 18 -5.59 3.52 -7.89
CA SER A 18 -4.43 2.77 -8.38
C SER A 18 -4.82 1.33 -8.74
N ALA A 19 -4.42 0.89 -9.92
CA ALA A 19 -4.66 -0.48 -10.38
C ALA A 19 -3.83 -1.54 -9.62
N VAL A 20 -2.77 -1.11 -8.93
CA VAL A 20 -1.87 -1.99 -8.18
C VAL A 20 -2.15 -1.99 -6.68
N ALA A 21 -3.00 -1.10 -6.19
CA ALA A 21 -3.40 -1.07 -4.79
C ALA A 21 -4.31 -2.27 -4.42
N TRP A 22 -4.28 -2.63 -3.14
CA TRP A 22 -5.22 -3.61 -2.61
C TRP A 22 -6.58 -2.95 -2.35
N SER A 23 -7.63 -3.60 -2.80
CA SER A 23 -9.02 -3.29 -2.45
C SER A 23 -9.69 -4.52 -1.84
N PRO A 24 -10.61 -4.35 -0.92
CA PRO A 24 -11.53 -5.41 -0.52
C PRO A 24 -12.27 -5.97 -1.74
N LYS A 25 -12.48 -7.29 -1.76
CA LYS A 25 -13.06 -7.96 -2.93
C LYS A 25 -14.54 -7.64 -3.12
N TYR A 26 -15.24 -7.42 -2.02
CA TYR A 26 -16.66 -7.14 -2.02
C TYR A 26 -16.95 -5.88 -1.20
N PRO A 27 -17.69 -4.91 -1.75
CA PRO A 27 -18.31 -3.86 -0.95
C PRO A 27 -19.46 -4.49 -0.18
N THR A 28 -19.18 -5.03 0.99
CA THR A 28 -20.17 -5.81 1.76
C THR A 28 -20.37 -5.19 3.14
N ASP A 29 -21.43 -5.62 3.77
CA ASP A 29 -21.85 -5.33 5.14
C ASP A 29 -20.97 -5.95 6.23
N ARG A 30 -19.72 -6.29 5.91
CA ARG A 30 -18.81 -6.96 6.83
C ARG A 30 -17.44 -6.29 6.88
N ILE A 31 -16.73 -6.56 7.98
CA ILE A 31 -15.32 -6.19 8.13
C ILE A 31 -14.49 -7.10 7.24
N GLU A 32 -13.75 -6.47 6.33
CA GLU A 32 -12.74 -7.15 5.52
C GLU A 32 -11.36 -7.00 6.15
N TRP A 33 -10.42 -7.83 5.76
CA TRP A 33 -9.09 -7.79 6.34
C TRP A 33 -8.00 -8.23 5.36
N ILE A 34 -6.79 -7.77 5.64
CA ILE A 34 -5.59 -8.23 4.97
C ILE A 34 -4.53 -8.56 6.02
N ARG A 35 -3.80 -9.65 5.81
CA ARG A 35 -2.67 -10.06 6.64
C ARG A 35 -1.39 -9.99 5.81
N LEU A 36 -0.37 -9.36 6.37
CA LEU A 36 0.88 -9.03 5.71
C LEU A 36 2.03 -9.62 6.50
N LYS A 37 3.01 -10.17 5.76
CA LYS A 37 4.24 -10.69 6.34
C LYS A 37 5.44 -10.04 5.65
N PHE A 38 6.28 -9.37 6.44
CA PHE A 38 7.50 -8.71 6.00
C PHE A 38 8.70 -9.66 6.11
N ASP A 39 9.77 -9.37 5.38
CA ASP A 39 10.96 -10.22 5.38
C ASP A 39 11.71 -10.21 6.72
N LYS A 40 11.75 -9.05 7.38
CA LYS A 40 12.50 -8.86 8.63
C LYS A 40 11.60 -8.71 9.83
N LYS A 41 11.96 -9.38 10.94
CA LYS A 41 11.38 -9.12 12.25
C LYS A 41 12.07 -7.94 12.89
N ILE A 42 11.26 -7.00 13.41
CA ILE A 42 11.73 -5.82 14.13
C ILE A 42 10.88 -5.59 15.37
N PHE A 43 11.37 -4.83 16.33
CA PHE A 43 10.54 -4.24 17.39
C PHE A 43 9.79 -3.06 16.77
N VAL A 44 8.55 -3.30 16.37
CA VAL A 44 7.75 -2.31 15.65
C VAL A 44 7.44 -1.12 16.55
N LYS A 45 7.83 0.08 16.12
CA LYS A 45 7.52 1.35 16.79
C LYS A 45 6.53 2.20 16.00
N GLN A 46 6.46 2.01 14.69
CA GLN A 46 5.51 2.71 13.84
C GLN A 46 5.05 1.82 12.70
N ILE A 47 3.76 1.94 12.35
CA ILE A 47 3.16 1.31 11.18
C ILE A 47 2.70 2.44 10.26
N LEU A 48 3.07 2.34 8.98
CA LEU A 48 2.75 3.30 7.94
C LEU A 48 1.80 2.65 6.94
N ILE A 49 0.65 3.27 6.70
CA ILE A 49 -0.36 2.74 5.76
C ILE A 49 -0.72 3.84 4.77
N ASN A 50 -0.35 3.64 3.50
CA ASN A 50 -0.73 4.54 2.41
C ASN A 50 -2.15 4.19 1.92
N GLU A 51 -3.14 4.90 2.45
CA GLU A 51 -4.54 4.81 2.03
C GLU A 51 -4.74 5.79 0.87
N ASN A 52 -4.65 5.32 -0.35
CA ASN A 52 -4.69 6.16 -1.55
C ASN A 52 -6.10 6.51 -2.04
N LEU A 53 -7.12 5.78 -1.59
CA LEU A 53 -8.50 6.04 -1.96
C LEU A 53 -9.44 5.85 -0.77
N ASN A 54 -10.27 6.85 -0.50
CA ASN A 54 -11.28 6.85 0.55
C ASN A 54 -10.73 6.45 1.94
N PRO A 55 -9.71 7.15 2.47
CA PRO A 55 -9.05 6.79 3.71
C PRO A 55 -9.97 6.87 4.93
N GLY A 56 -9.63 6.10 5.97
CA GLY A 56 -10.32 6.12 7.26
C GLY A 56 -11.20 4.89 7.53
N ALA A 57 -11.13 3.87 6.68
CA ALA A 57 -11.85 2.61 6.88
C ALA A 57 -11.13 1.65 7.85
N ILE A 58 -9.89 1.91 8.24
CA ILE A 58 -9.14 1.05 9.15
C ILE A 58 -9.77 1.10 10.53
N VAL A 59 -10.23 -0.07 11.02
CA VAL A 59 -10.84 -0.21 12.35
C VAL A 59 -9.93 -0.90 13.35
N LYS A 60 -9.03 -1.79 12.90
CA LYS A 60 -8.05 -2.44 13.78
C LYS A 60 -6.76 -2.74 13.06
N VAL A 61 -5.66 -2.67 13.81
CA VAL A 61 -4.37 -3.21 13.41
C VAL A 61 -3.85 -4.11 14.54
N ILE A 62 -3.43 -5.32 14.18
CA ILE A 62 -2.98 -6.35 15.09
C ILE A 62 -1.58 -6.81 14.66
N LEU A 63 -0.60 -6.76 15.55
CA LEU A 63 0.73 -7.35 15.37
C LEU A 63 0.75 -8.78 15.90
N TYR A 64 1.50 -9.67 15.23
CA TYR A 64 1.64 -11.07 15.66
C TYR A 64 3.07 -11.38 16.08
N ASP A 65 3.20 -12.11 17.18
CA ASP A 65 4.47 -12.66 17.64
C ASP A 65 4.85 -13.95 16.87
N SER A 66 5.95 -14.59 17.27
CA SER A 66 6.40 -15.86 16.66
C SER A 66 5.54 -17.07 17.00
N LEU A 67 4.67 -16.96 18.01
CA LEU A 67 3.70 -17.98 18.39
C LEU A 67 2.33 -17.73 17.79
N ASN A 68 2.24 -16.77 16.87
CA ASN A 68 0.98 -16.34 16.23
C ASN A 68 -0.05 -15.76 17.23
N GLN A 69 0.43 -15.20 18.34
CA GLN A 69 -0.43 -14.48 19.28
C GLN A 69 -0.55 -13.02 18.82
N GLY A 70 -1.78 -12.55 18.71
CA GLY A 70 -2.08 -11.21 18.21
C GLY A 70 -2.16 -10.16 19.31
N LYS A 71 -1.43 -9.05 19.16
CA LYS A 71 -1.55 -7.86 20.00
C LYS A 71 -2.23 -6.75 19.23
N LEU A 72 -3.37 -6.28 19.72
CA LEU A 72 -4.05 -5.11 19.16
C LEU A 72 -3.22 -3.85 19.43
N VAL A 73 -2.83 -3.15 18.37
CA VAL A 73 -2.01 -1.93 18.44
C VAL A 73 -2.75 -0.68 17.98
N TYR A 74 -3.86 -0.86 17.29
CA TYR A 74 -4.73 0.23 16.86
C TYR A 74 -6.18 -0.22 16.83
N SER A 75 -7.07 0.63 17.34
CA SER A 75 -8.52 0.44 17.22
C SER A 75 -9.22 1.78 17.02
N ASN A 76 -10.11 1.81 16.05
CA ASN A 76 -10.96 2.96 15.78
C ASN A 76 -12.39 2.48 15.51
N ASN A 77 -13.34 3.04 16.24
CA ASN A 77 -14.78 2.71 16.06
C ASN A 77 -15.50 3.70 15.14
N ILE A 78 -14.81 4.75 14.70
CA ILE A 78 -15.38 5.80 13.84
C ILE A 78 -14.96 5.53 12.41
N VAL A 79 -15.90 5.20 11.57
CA VAL A 79 -15.70 5.12 10.12
C VAL A 79 -16.05 6.48 9.51
N ASN A 80 -15.04 7.15 8.97
CA ASN A 80 -15.27 8.40 8.25
C ASN A 80 -15.69 8.07 6.81
N SER A 81 -16.99 8.12 6.54
CA SER A 81 -17.61 7.72 5.27
C SER A 81 -17.51 8.75 4.13
N LYS A 82 -16.72 9.81 4.28
CA LYS A 82 -16.64 10.85 3.24
C LYS A 82 -15.41 10.61 2.35
N SER A 83 -15.67 10.58 1.04
CA SER A 83 -14.62 10.65 0.03
C SER A 83 -13.62 11.76 0.38
N GLN A 84 -12.40 11.37 0.64
CA GLN A 84 -11.30 12.27 0.99
C GLN A 84 -10.12 11.94 0.10
N VAL A 85 -9.31 12.95 -0.12
CA VAL A 85 -7.97 12.75 -0.68
C VAL A 85 -7.25 11.71 0.17
N GLY A 86 -6.57 10.78 -0.45
CA GLY A 86 -5.82 9.76 0.24
C GLY A 86 -4.82 10.33 1.23
N LYS A 87 -4.41 9.55 2.20
CA LYS A 87 -3.46 9.96 3.24
C LYS A 87 -2.50 8.83 3.63
N LEU A 88 -1.34 9.21 4.15
CA LEU A 88 -0.46 8.31 4.87
C LEU A 88 -0.89 8.25 6.34
N SER A 89 -1.53 7.15 6.73
CA SER A 89 -1.87 6.89 8.13
C SER A 89 -0.65 6.37 8.86
N LYS A 90 -0.27 7.06 9.96
CA LYS A 90 0.84 6.71 10.85
C LYS A 90 0.26 6.24 12.16
N ILE A 91 0.63 5.04 12.58
CA ILE A 91 0.20 4.42 13.82
C ILE A 91 1.44 4.17 14.67
N ASP A 92 1.60 4.93 15.75
CA ASP A 92 2.65 4.72 16.70
C ASP A 92 2.29 3.51 17.60
N VAL A 93 3.25 2.62 17.76
CA VAL A 93 3.07 1.34 18.46
C VAL A 93 3.70 1.43 19.85
N GLU A 94 2.86 1.29 20.85
CA GLU A 94 3.26 1.29 22.26
C GLU A 94 2.97 -0.07 22.91
N ASN A 95 3.68 -0.34 24.00
CA ASN A 95 3.45 -1.51 24.86
C ASN A 95 3.49 -2.87 24.13
N VAL A 96 4.37 -2.99 23.12
CA VAL A 96 4.70 -4.24 22.44
C VAL A 96 6.14 -4.61 22.79
N ASP A 97 6.32 -5.75 23.46
CA ASP A 97 7.59 -6.25 24.02
C ASP A 97 8.20 -7.40 23.20
N PHE A 98 7.65 -7.67 22.02
CA PHE A 98 8.15 -8.68 21.09
C PHE A 98 8.50 -8.11 19.72
N SER A 99 9.38 -8.79 19.00
CA SER A 99 9.66 -8.48 17.60
C SER A 99 8.63 -9.14 16.68
N SER A 100 8.18 -8.38 15.68
CA SER A 100 7.19 -8.85 14.73
C SER A 100 7.63 -8.57 13.29
N ASN A 101 7.20 -9.42 12.38
CA ASN A 101 7.20 -9.18 10.94
C ASN A 101 5.84 -9.45 10.31
N GLU A 102 4.80 -9.53 11.14
CA GLU A 102 3.48 -9.89 10.65
C GLU A 102 2.40 -9.03 11.30
N LEU A 103 1.52 -8.49 10.47
CA LEU A 103 0.39 -7.71 10.94
C LEU A 103 -0.89 -8.05 10.16
N LYS A 104 -2.03 -7.76 10.80
CA LYS A 104 -3.36 -7.82 10.19
C LYS A 104 -3.99 -6.44 10.28
N ILE A 105 -4.55 -5.98 9.16
CA ILE A 105 -5.36 -4.76 9.10
C ILE A 105 -6.80 -5.18 8.85
N GLU A 106 -7.71 -4.70 9.69
CA GLU A 106 -9.15 -4.85 9.51
C GLU A 106 -9.73 -3.51 9.06
N VAL A 107 -10.57 -3.56 8.03
CA VAL A 107 -11.23 -2.39 7.45
C VAL A 107 -12.74 -2.57 7.48
N ASN A 108 -13.45 -1.51 7.86
CA ASN A 108 -14.90 -1.44 7.77
C ASN A 108 -15.28 -0.52 6.61
N ILE A 109 -15.87 -1.08 5.57
CA ILE A 109 -16.26 -0.38 4.35
C ILE A 109 -17.78 -0.27 4.17
N ILE A 110 -18.56 -0.55 5.21
CA ILE A 110 -20.03 -0.57 5.16
C ILE A 110 -20.60 0.75 4.63
N ASP A 111 -20.01 1.87 5.07
CA ASP A 111 -20.47 3.22 4.70
C ASP A 111 -19.77 3.78 3.45
N TYR A 112 -18.90 2.99 2.83
CA TYR A 112 -18.21 3.38 1.60
C TYR A 112 -19.01 2.86 0.41
N LEU A 113 -19.71 3.77 -0.25
CA LEU A 113 -20.39 3.49 -1.53
C LEU A 113 -19.38 3.25 -2.67
N ASP A 114 -18.15 3.70 -2.48
CA ASP A 114 -17.06 3.65 -3.43
C ASP A 114 -15.96 2.69 -2.99
N GLN A 115 -14.98 2.48 -3.87
CA GLN A 115 -13.84 1.62 -3.62
C GLN A 115 -12.93 2.21 -2.53
N TYR A 116 -12.47 1.36 -1.62
CA TYR A 116 -11.40 1.66 -0.67
C TYR A 116 -10.11 1.01 -1.13
N GLN A 117 -8.98 1.71 -0.98
CA GLN A 117 -7.69 1.21 -1.41
C GLN A 117 -6.56 1.50 -0.42
N ILE A 118 -5.70 0.48 -0.25
CA ILE A 118 -4.37 0.58 0.37
C ILE A 118 -3.33 0.31 -0.70
N GLU A 119 -2.41 1.25 -0.91
CA GLU A 119 -1.36 1.14 -1.91
C GLU A 119 -0.08 0.53 -1.34
N ALA A 120 0.28 0.91 -0.10
CA ALA A 120 1.47 0.36 0.54
C ALA A 120 1.32 0.31 2.06
N VAL A 121 2.01 -0.68 2.68
CA VAL A 121 2.13 -0.81 4.13
C VAL A 121 3.59 -1.04 4.50
N GLY A 122 4.07 -0.32 5.50
CA GLY A 122 5.41 -0.46 6.06
C GLY A 122 5.41 -0.57 7.58
N ILE A 123 6.46 -1.16 8.13
CA ILE A 123 6.74 -1.19 9.56
C ILE A 123 8.13 -0.58 9.82
N ALA A 124 8.28 0.14 10.91
CA ALA A 124 9.54 0.75 11.32
C ALA A 124 9.83 0.46 12.80
N ASP A 125 11.11 0.38 13.16
CA ASP A 125 11.61 0.22 14.52
C ASP A 125 11.90 1.56 15.22
N TYR A 126 11.51 2.66 14.57
CA TYR A 126 11.58 4.02 15.10
C TYR A 126 10.36 4.82 14.65
N ILE A 127 10.07 5.91 15.36
CA ILE A 127 9.04 6.87 14.97
C ILE A 127 9.68 7.92 14.06
N SER A 128 9.11 8.10 12.88
CA SER A 128 9.62 9.03 11.87
C SER A 128 8.52 9.95 11.35
N ASP A 129 8.94 11.10 10.86
CA ASP A 129 8.07 11.98 10.09
C ASP A 129 8.12 11.63 8.58
N TYR A 130 8.09 10.34 8.28
CA TYR A 130 8.14 9.84 6.92
C TYR A 130 7.01 10.43 6.07
N GLN A 131 7.37 10.85 4.87
CA GLN A 131 6.44 11.25 3.82
C GLN A 131 6.67 10.36 2.61
N VAL A 132 5.60 10.01 1.92
CA VAL A 132 5.73 9.24 0.68
C VAL A 132 6.44 10.10 -0.36
N LYS A 133 7.64 9.65 -0.75
CA LYS A 133 8.41 10.26 -1.84
C LYS A 133 8.39 9.30 -3.01
N ILE A 134 7.92 9.77 -4.14
CA ILE A 134 7.97 9.04 -5.39
C ILE A 134 9.06 9.70 -6.21
N ASN A 135 9.95 8.89 -6.76
CA ASN A 135 10.92 9.37 -7.73
C ASN A 135 10.16 9.71 -9.02
N TYR A 136 9.75 10.96 -9.15
CA TYR A 136 9.37 11.49 -10.46
C TYR A 136 10.63 11.56 -11.32
N PHE A 137 10.46 11.40 -12.62
CA PHE A 137 11.52 11.71 -13.55
C PHE A 137 11.98 13.15 -13.28
N ASP A 138 13.26 13.31 -13.02
CA ASP A 138 13.85 14.62 -12.90
C ASP A 138 13.88 15.23 -14.31
N ASP A 139 13.10 16.27 -14.53
CA ASP A 139 13.04 16.98 -15.81
C ASP A 139 14.39 17.59 -16.21
N SER A 140 15.36 17.65 -15.28
CA SER A 140 16.75 18.04 -15.55
C SER A 140 17.56 16.94 -16.22
N LEU A 141 17.12 15.68 -16.18
CA LEU A 141 17.78 14.58 -16.85
C LEU A 141 17.56 14.69 -18.36
N LYS A 142 18.62 14.96 -19.10
CA LYS A 142 18.62 14.86 -20.56
C LYS A 142 18.54 13.38 -20.93
N TYR A 143 17.41 12.95 -21.45
CA TYR A 143 17.22 11.60 -21.99
C TYR A 143 17.05 11.68 -23.51
N ASN A 144 17.63 10.71 -24.20
CA ASN A 144 17.34 10.49 -25.61
C ASN A 144 16.09 9.63 -25.73
N ILE A 145 15.13 10.10 -26.50
CA ILE A 145 13.97 9.29 -26.87
C ILE A 145 14.32 8.60 -28.19
N GLU A 146 14.47 7.29 -28.14
CA GLU A 146 14.71 6.48 -29.33
C GLU A 146 13.47 5.64 -29.65
N ARG A 147 13.11 5.63 -30.92
CA ARG A 147 12.04 4.75 -31.39
C ARG A 147 12.59 3.33 -31.45
N LEU A 148 11.94 2.42 -30.75
CA LEU A 148 12.26 1.00 -30.82
C LEU A 148 11.98 0.46 -32.25
N GLY A 149 12.74 -0.57 -32.63
CA GLY A 149 12.67 -1.15 -33.98
C GLY A 149 11.31 -1.79 -34.31
N GLU A 150 11.13 -2.17 -35.57
CA GLU A 150 9.88 -2.73 -36.11
C GLU A 150 9.43 -4.05 -35.46
N SER A 151 10.34 -4.75 -34.80
CA SER A 151 10.01 -5.94 -34.00
C SER A 151 9.20 -5.63 -32.73
N ILE A 152 9.22 -4.36 -32.29
CA ILE A 152 8.46 -3.85 -31.13
C ILE A 152 7.36 -2.91 -31.61
N ASN A 153 7.71 -1.91 -32.42
CA ASN A 153 6.73 -1.01 -33.03
C ASN A 153 6.23 -1.61 -34.34
N SER A 154 5.20 -2.43 -34.27
CA SER A 154 4.60 -3.06 -35.45
C SER A 154 3.61 -2.11 -36.17
N LYS A 155 2.94 -2.59 -37.20
CA LYS A 155 1.82 -1.88 -37.83
C LYS A 155 0.52 -1.96 -37.03
N PHE A 156 0.53 -2.72 -35.96
CA PHE A 156 -0.62 -2.87 -35.06
C PHE A 156 -0.48 -1.93 -33.87
N ARG A 157 -1.48 -1.90 -33.02
CA ARG A 157 -1.51 -1.04 -31.86
C ARG A 157 -0.92 -1.79 -30.66
N GLU A 158 0.27 -1.41 -30.23
CA GLU A 158 0.87 -1.87 -28.99
C GLU A 158 0.22 -1.12 -27.82
N LEU A 159 -0.29 -1.85 -26.81
CA LEU A 159 -1.00 -1.27 -25.68
C LEU A 159 -0.32 -1.64 -24.36
N SER A 160 -0.27 -0.66 -23.47
CA SER A 160 0.09 -0.86 -22.08
C SER A 160 1.46 -1.53 -21.88
N PRO A 161 2.56 -0.96 -22.37
CA PRO A 161 3.87 -1.55 -22.17
C PRO A 161 4.20 -1.62 -20.66
N ILE A 162 4.66 -2.77 -20.20
CA ILE A 162 5.05 -3.03 -18.82
C ILE A 162 6.48 -3.53 -18.80
N ILE A 163 7.34 -2.90 -18.00
CA ILE A 163 8.69 -3.37 -17.74
C ILE A 163 8.66 -4.30 -16.53
N SER A 164 9.35 -5.46 -16.61
CA SER A 164 9.52 -6.35 -15.47
C SER A 164 10.26 -5.64 -14.32
N GLN A 165 10.05 -6.10 -13.08
CA GLN A 165 10.67 -5.49 -11.90
C GLN A 165 12.20 -5.46 -11.94
N ASP A 166 12.81 -6.43 -12.61
CA ASP A 166 14.27 -6.52 -12.80
C ASP A 166 14.76 -5.74 -14.04
N GLY A 167 13.86 -5.05 -14.75
CA GLY A 167 14.16 -4.25 -15.93
C GLY A 167 14.58 -5.02 -17.18
N LYS A 168 14.48 -6.37 -17.19
CA LYS A 168 15.00 -7.21 -18.28
C LYS A 168 13.99 -7.47 -19.38
N TYR A 169 12.71 -7.37 -19.09
CA TYR A 169 11.65 -7.71 -20.03
C TYR A 169 10.70 -6.55 -20.21
N LEU A 170 10.33 -6.30 -21.46
CA LEU A 170 9.23 -5.41 -21.85
C LEU A 170 8.09 -6.29 -22.39
N VAL A 171 6.92 -6.15 -21.80
CA VAL A 171 5.69 -6.83 -22.20
C VAL A 171 4.72 -5.80 -22.72
N PHE A 172 4.04 -6.05 -23.85
CA PHE A 172 3.09 -5.14 -24.51
C PHE A 172 2.05 -5.94 -25.29
#